data_eed4c16a9c64ed6fd340d90f2994c146
#
_entry.id   eed4c16a9c64ed6fd340d90f2994c146
#
_cell.length_a   1.000
_cell.length_b   1.000
_cell.length_c   1.000
_cell.angle_alpha   90.00
_cell.angle_beta   90.00
_cell.angle_gamma   90.00
#
_symmetry.space_group_name_H-M   'P 1'
#
loop_
_entity.id
_entity.type
_entity.pdbx_description
1 polymer ?
#
loop_
_entity_poly.entity_id
_entity_poly.type
_entity_poly.pdbx_seq_one_letter_code
_entity_poly.pdbx_strand_id
1 'polypeptide(L)'
;MRHTATDVSRENIELVRRLYGELASEGSAREFDQRLTDDALSHFLDPGIEWLPVAHSLLAVESYRGFDGVRRFWGEFLSTWESYKVEPLSFHDAGDQVAVVVHIVGRTHELEVDETRSSLLTLRDGRVVLVQSFADPEGAREAIGVPPSR
;
A
#
# COMPACT_ATOMS: atom_id res chain seq x y z
N MET A 1 23.37 -17.22 -9.63
CA MET A 1 22.88 -16.60 -10.88
C MET A 1 22.55 -15.15 -10.62
N ARG A 2 22.89 -14.29 -11.56
CA ARG A 2 22.62 -12.87 -11.42
C ARG A 2 21.25 -12.53 -12.01
N HIS A 3 20.41 -11.84 -11.22
CA HIS A 3 19.12 -11.39 -11.72
C HIS A 3 19.29 -10.17 -12.62
N THR A 4 18.55 -10.11 -13.71
CA THR A 4 18.48 -8.91 -14.54
C THR A 4 17.50 -7.93 -13.89
N ALA A 5 17.53 -6.66 -14.33
CA ALA A 5 16.56 -5.67 -13.87
C ALA A 5 15.12 -6.10 -14.20
N THR A 6 14.93 -6.76 -15.35
CA THR A 6 13.61 -7.26 -15.75
C THR A 6 13.11 -8.35 -14.79
N ASP A 7 14.01 -9.26 -14.38
CA ASP A 7 13.62 -10.32 -13.43
C ASP A 7 13.25 -9.74 -12.08
N VAL A 8 14.00 -8.75 -11.59
CA VAL A 8 13.71 -8.08 -10.31
C VAL A 8 12.36 -7.38 -10.38
N SER A 9 12.10 -6.67 -11.48
CA SER A 9 10.81 -5.98 -11.67
C SER A 9 9.66 -6.96 -11.66
N ARG A 10 9.82 -8.11 -12.33
CA ARG A 10 8.77 -9.13 -12.38
C ARG A 10 8.50 -9.72 -11.00
N GLU A 11 9.54 -10.02 -10.26
CA GLU A 11 9.41 -10.55 -8.90
C GLU A 11 8.72 -9.53 -7.99
N ASN A 12 9.07 -8.25 -8.12
CA ASN A 12 8.47 -7.20 -7.33
C ASN A 12 6.99 -7.04 -7.65
N ILE A 13 6.61 -7.07 -8.91
CA ILE A 13 5.20 -7.00 -9.29
C ILE A 13 4.42 -8.18 -8.71
N GLU A 14 4.97 -9.38 -8.79
CA GLU A 14 4.30 -10.56 -8.25
C GLU A 14 4.10 -10.45 -6.75
N LEU A 15 5.11 -9.96 -6.04
CA LEU A 15 5.00 -9.75 -4.60
C LEU A 15 3.88 -8.76 -4.28
N VAL A 16 3.84 -7.65 -5.01
CA VAL A 16 2.83 -6.61 -4.78
C VAL A 16 1.43 -7.13 -5.12
N ARG A 17 1.28 -7.89 -6.20
CA ARG A 17 -0.01 -8.52 -6.53
C ARG A 17 -0.51 -9.41 -5.40
N ARG A 18 0.39 -10.22 -4.84
CA ARG A 18 0.04 -11.11 -3.75
C ARG A 18 -0.32 -10.32 -2.49
N LEU A 19 0.40 -9.24 -2.23
CA LEU A 19 0.09 -8.36 -1.10
C LEU A 19 -1.36 -7.86 -1.18
N TYR A 20 -1.76 -7.32 -2.33
CA TYR A 20 -3.11 -6.81 -2.50
C TYR A 20 -4.15 -7.93 -2.47
N GLY A 21 -3.80 -9.11 -2.98
CA GLY A 21 -4.72 -10.25 -2.96
C GLY A 21 -4.95 -10.84 -1.58
N GLU A 22 -3.92 -10.85 -0.74
CA GLU A 22 -4.00 -11.49 0.57
C GLU A 22 -4.31 -10.53 1.71
N LEU A 23 -3.82 -9.29 1.64
CA LEU A 23 -3.93 -8.36 2.77
C LEU A 23 -4.86 -7.19 2.53
N ALA A 24 -5.13 -6.83 1.30
CA ALA A 24 -5.81 -5.59 0.99
C ALA A 24 -6.95 -5.76 -0.01
N SER A 25 -7.74 -6.83 0.10
CA SER A 25 -8.82 -7.08 -0.85
C SER A 25 -10.12 -6.42 -0.43
N GLU A 26 -10.93 -7.08 0.38
CA GLU A 26 -12.20 -6.51 0.82
C GLU A 26 -12.61 -7.14 2.14
N GLY A 27 -13.54 -6.49 2.82
CA GLY A 27 -14.10 -7.01 4.05
C GLY A 27 -14.49 -5.90 5.01
N SER A 28 -14.61 -6.27 6.27
CA SER A 28 -14.83 -5.34 7.36
C SER A 28 -13.49 -5.00 8.01
N ALA A 29 -13.49 -3.95 8.82
CA ALA A 29 -12.29 -3.59 9.58
C ALA A 29 -11.79 -4.75 10.43
N ARG A 30 -12.72 -5.50 11.01
CA ARG A 30 -12.39 -6.64 11.87
C ARG A 30 -11.69 -7.75 11.08
N GLU A 31 -12.22 -8.06 9.90
CA GLU A 31 -11.62 -9.09 9.05
C GLU A 31 -10.23 -8.70 8.59
N PHE A 32 -10.07 -7.43 8.25
CA PHE A 32 -8.77 -6.90 7.83
C PHE A 32 -7.76 -7.01 8.96
N ASP A 33 -8.15 -6.61 10.17
CA ASP A 33 -7.28 -6.66 11.33
C ASP A 33 -6.77 -8.08 11.60
N GLN A 34 -7.62 -9.08 11.40
CA GLN A 34 -7.23 -10.48 11.59
C GLN A 34 -6.18 -10.93 10.56
N ARG A 35 -6.10 -10.28 9.41
CA ARG A 35 -5.10 -10.61 8.39
C ARG A 35 -3.73 -9.97 8.65
N LEU A 36 -3.69 -8.91 9.46
CA LEU A 36 -2.45 -8.14 9.67
C LEU A 36 -1.61 -8.64 10.83
N THR A 37 -1.36 -9.95 10.87
CA THR A 37 -0.45 -10.51 11.86
C THR A 37 1.00 -10.23 11.46
N ASP A 38 1.93 -10.28 12.42
CA ASP A 38 3.34 -10.11 12.12
C ASP A 38 3.83 -11.13 11.10
N ASP A 39 3.37 -12.37 11.23
CA ASP A 39 3.76 -13.41 10.29
C ASP A 39 3.31 -13.08 8.86
N ALA A 40 2.04 -12.69 8.70
CA ALA A 40 1.52 -12.34 7.39
C ALA A 40 2.24 -11.13 6.81
N LEU A 41 2.44 -10.09 7.61
CA LEU A 41 3.12 -8.88 7.15
C LEU A 41 4.57 -9.15 6.75
N SER A 42 5.25 -10.04 7.47
CA SER A 42 6.66 -10.34 7.20
C SER A 42 6.89 -10.99 5.84
N HIS A 43 5.86 -11.58 5.25
CA HIS A 43 5.98 -12.15 3.91
C HIS A 43 6.11 -11.08 2.82
N PHE A 44 5.64 -9.87 3.11
CA PHE A 44 5.57 -8.81 2.11
C PHE A 44 6.34 -7.55 2.50
N LEU A 45 6.37 -7.22 3.78
CA LEU A 45 6.92 -5.97 4.27
C LEU A 45 8.20 -6.20 5.05
N ASP A 46 9.14 -5.26 4.90
CA ASP A 46 10.33 -5.23 5.73
C ASP A 46 9.94 -4.78 7.14
N PRO A 47 10.59 -5.30 8.18
CA PRO A 47 10.29 -4.84 9.56
C PRO A 47 10.49 -3.33 9.76
N GLY A 48 11.29 -2.69 8.92
CA GLY A 48 11.50 -1.25 8.95
C GLY A 48 10.60 -0.48 7.99
N ILE A 49 9.51 -1.07 7.52
CA ILE A 49 8.58 -0.43 6.59
C ILE A 49 8.16 0.95 7.06
N GLU A 50 8.10 1.90 6.11
CA GLU A 50 7.56 3.22 6.35
C GLU A 50 6.34 3.42 5.46
N TRP A 51 5.26 3.93 6.05
CA TRP A 51 4.00 4.13 5.35
C TRP A 51 3.64 5.61 5.39
N LEU A 52 3.51 6.23 4.22
CA LEU A 52 3.16 7.64 4.07
C LEU A 52 1.75 7.74 3.50
N PRO A 53 0.75 8.03 4.33
CA PRO A 53 -0.64 8.13 3.86
C PRO A 53 -0.87 9.40 3.05
N VAL A 54 -1.99 9.43 2.31
CA VAL A 54 -2.34 10.58 1.47
C VAL A 54 -2.32 11.89 2.26
N ALA A 55 -2.84 11.88 3.48
CA ALA A 55 -2.94 13.08 4.31
C ALA A 55 -1.58 13.60 4.78
N HIS A 56 -0.52 12.80 4.61
CA HIS A 56 0.81 13.16 5.08
C HIS A 56 1.25 14.56 4.62
N SER A 57 1.08 14.85 3.33
CA SER A 57 1.56 16.11 2.77
C SER A 57 0.71 17.30 3.16
N LEU A 58 -0.56 17.08 3.53
CA LEU A 58 -1.49 18.17 3.82
C LEU A 58 -1.52 18.54 5.30
N LEU A 59 -1.39 17.54 6.16
CA LEU A 59 -1.60 17.71 7.59
C LEU A 59 -0.31 17.59 8.40
N ALA A 60 0.83 17.45 7.74
CA ALA A 60 2.11 17.20 8.37
C ALA A 60 2.06 16.01 9.34
N VAL A 61 1.27 15.01 9.00
CA VAL A 61 1.13 13.80 9.78
C VAL A 61 2.41 12.99 9.68
N GLU A 62 2.84 12.42 10.81
CA GLU A 62 4.03 11.58 10.80
C GLU A 62 3.80 10.30 10.00
N SER A 63 4.88 9.78 9.45
CA SER A 63 4.81 8.47 8.79
C SER A 63 4.56 7.39 9.84
N TYR A 64 3.98 6.29 9.39
CA TYR A 64 3.77 5.11 10.23
C TYR A 64 4.90 4.13 9.95
N ARG A 65 5.54 3.63 10.99
CA ARG A 65 6.73 2.80 10.84
C ARG A 65 6.55 1.42 11.46
N GLY A 66 7.15 0.43 10.80
CA GLY A 66 7.14 -0.96 11.26
C GLY A 66 5.77 -1.60 11.13
N PHE A 67 5.69 -2.85 11.53
CA PHE A 67 4.43 -3.59 11.47
C PHE A 67 3.37 -2.96 12.38
N ASP A 68 3.78 -2.51 13.56
CA ASP A 68 2.85 -1.86 14.50
C ASP A 68 2.32 -0.56 13.89
N GLY A 69 3.18 0.20 13.18
CA GLY A 69 2.76 1.42 12.52
C GLY A 69 1.75 1.15 11.42
N VAL A 70 1.99 0.11 10.62
CA VAL A 70 1.06 -0.28 9.55
C VAL A 70 -0.30 -0.68 10.14
N ARG A 71 -0.29 -1.49 11.20
CA ARG A 71 -1.54 -1.88 11.86
C ARG A 71 -2.25 -0.67 12.45
N ARG A 72 -1.52 0.27 13.03
CA ARG A 72 -2.12 1.49 13.60
C ARG A 72 -2.77 2.33 12.51
N PHE A 73 -2.09 2.51 11.38
CA PHE A 73 -2.65 3.26 10.26
C PHE A 73 -3.97 2.63 9.78
N TRP A 74 -3.94 1.33 9.50
CA TRP A 74 -5.12 0.66 8.99
C TRP A 74 -6.24 0.60 10.01
N GLY A 75 -5.90 0.42 11.29
CA GLY A 75 -6.89 0.44 12.36
C GLY A 75 -7.60 1.78 12.45
N GLU A 76 -6.85 2.88 12.38
CA GLU A 76 -7.43 4.23 12.42
C GLU A 76 -8.27 4.50 11.17
N PHE A 77 -7.77 4.11 10.01
CA PHE A 77 -8.47 4.31 8.75
C PHE A 77 -9.77 3.51 8.72
N LEU A 78 -9.69 2.24 9.04
CA LEU A 78 -10.84 1.34 8.91
C LEU A 78 -11.86 1.51 10.04
N SER A 79 -11.49 2.16 11.15
CA SER A 79 -12.44 2.42 12.22
C SER A 79 -13.60 3.30 11.75
N THR A 80 -13.40 4.03 10.65
CA THR A 80 -14.41 4.91 10.07
C THR A 80 -15.40 4.13 9.20
N TRP A 81 -15.01 2.95 8.73
CA TRP A 81 -15.76 2.23 7.70
C TRP A 81 -16.40 0.95 8.26
N GLU A 82 -17.63 0.68 7.88
CA GLU A 82 -18.26 -0.59 8.18
C GLU A 82 -17.76 -1.67 7.23
N SER A 83 -17.54 -1.30 5.98
CA SER A 83 -16.96 -2.19 4.99
C SER A 83 -16.09 -1.40 4.02
N TYR A 84 -15.16 -2.10 3.40
CA TYR A 84 -14.29 -1.50 2.40
C TYR A 84 -13.97 -2.53 1.33
N LYS A 85 -13.56 -2.02 0.19
CA LYS A 85 -13.02 -2.84 -0.88
C LYS A 85 -11.86 -2.10 -1.52
N VAL A 86 -10.73 -2.77 -1.68
CA VAL A 86 -9.58 -2.23 -2.38
C VAL A 86 -9.28 -3.17 -3.55
N GLU A 87 -9.39 -2.64 -4.76
CA GLU A 87 -9.18 -3.42 -5.97
C GLU A 87 -8.03 -2.83 -6.77
N PRO A 88 -6.92 -3.56 -6.95
CA PRO A 88 -5.85 -3.09 -7.80
C PRO A 88 -6.29 -3.13 -9.26
N LEU A 89 -6.12 -2.02 -9.97
CA LEU A 89 -6.51 -1.90 -11.37
C LEU A 89 -5.34 -2.09 -12.31
N SER A 90 -4.16 -1.61 -11.94
CA SER A 90 -2.98 -1.75 -12.77
C SER A 90 -1.71 -1.66 -11.93
N PHE A 91 -0.64 -2.26 -12.44
CA PHE A 91 0.68 -2.27 -11.82
C PHE A 91 1.70 -1.79 -12.84
N HIS A 92 2.55 -0.85 -12.42
CA HIS A 92 3.59 -0.30 -13.29
C HIS A 92 4.93 -0.38 -12.56
N ASP A 93 5.84 -1.17 -13.07
CA ASP A 93 7.13 -1.39 -12.43
C ASP A 93 8.21 -0.48 -13.00
N ALA A 94 9.17 -0.16 -12.16
CA ALA A 94 10.35 0.60 -12.54
C ALA A 94 11.50 0.13 -11.62
N GLY A 95 12.00 -1.07 -11.87
CA GLY A 95 13.07 -1.65 -11.08
C GLY A 95 12.60 -2.02 -9.68
N ASP A 96 13.05 -1.27 -8.69
CA ASP A 96 12.73 -1.52 -7.29
C ASP A 96 11.46 -0.81 -6.82
N GLN A 97 10.74 -0.17 -7.74
CA GLN A 97 9.49 0.51 -7.41
C GLN A 97 8.34 -0.04 -8.25
N VAL A 98 7.16 -0.10 -7.63
CA VAL A 98 5.93 -0.52 -8.31
C VAL A 98 4.86 0.51 -7.99
N ALA A 99 4.29 1.11 -9.03
CA ALA A 99 3.15 2.01 -8.89
C ALA A 99 1.88 1.19 -9.09
N VAL A 100 0.95 1.30 -8.16
CA VAL A 100 -0.32 0.57 -8.20
C VAL A 100 -1.47 1.56 -8.25
N VAL A 101 -2.33 1.43 -9.24
CA VAL A 101 -3.57 2.18 -9.29
C VAL A 101 -4.64 1.32 -8.64
N VAL A 102 -5.36 1.89 -7.68
CA VAL A 102 -6.35 1.14 -6.91
C VAL A 102 -7.69 1.83 -6.94
N HIS A 103 -8.75 1.03 -6.95
CA HIS A 103 -10.12 1.48 -6.78
C HIS A 103 -10.54 1.16 -5.36
N ILE A 104 -10.98 2.16 -4.60
CA ILE A 104 -11.33 2.03 -3.20
C ILE A 104 -12.79 2.38 -3.01
N VAL A 105 -13.54 1.46 -2.41
CA VAL A 105 -14.91 1.71 -2.00
C VAL A 105 -14.98 1.53 -0.50
N GLY A 106 -15.48 2.53 0.20
CA GLY A 106 -15.71 2.46 1.64
C GLY A 106 -17.14 2.85 1.95
N ARG A 107 -17.73 2.21 2.95
CA ARG A 107 -19.12 2.46 3.31
C ARG A 107 -19.29 2.62 4.81
N THR A 108 -20.03 3.66 5.19
CA THR A 108 -20.52 3.86 6.55
C THR A 108 -22.04 3.88 6.50
N HIS A 109 -22.71 4.11 7.65
CA HIS A 109 -24.16 4.25 7.70
C HIS A 109 -24.68 5.39 6.84
N GLU A 110 -23.90 6.47 6.72
CA GLU A 110 -24.35 7.71 6.09
C GLU A 110 -23.63 8.03 4.79
N LEU A 111 -22.49 7.38 4.54
CA LEU A 111 -21.61 7.80 3.45
C LEU A 111 -21.05 6.61 2.70
N GLU A 112 -20.97 6.75 1.40
CA GLU A 112 -20.23 5.83 0.55
C GLU A 112 -19.16 6.62 -0.18
N VAL A 113 -17.92 6.10 -0.15
CA VAL A 113 -16.80 6.68 -0.86
C VAL A 113 -16.38 5.72 -1.97
N ASP A 114 -16.20 6.25 -3.16
CA ASP A 114 -15.80 5.50 -4.34
C ASP A 114 -14.73 6.32 -5.04
N GLU A 115 -13.48 5.92 -4.91
CA GLU A 115 -12.35 6.69 -5.42
C GLU A 115 -11.33 5.82 -6.11
N THR A 116 -10.62 6.39 -7.09
CA THR A 116 -9.46 5.77 -7.69
C THR A 116 -8.23 6.55 -7.21
N ARG A 117 -7.29 5.84 -6.61
CA ARG A 117 -6.07 6.42 -6.05
C ARG A 117 -4.88 5.63 -6.56
N SER A 118 -3.70 6.01 -6.10
CA SER A 118 -2.50 5.25 -6.43
C SER A 118 -1.57 5.18 -5.24
N SER A 119 -0.69 4.19 -5.27
CA SER A 119 0.35 4.01 -4.25
C SER A 119 1.65 3.63 -4.95
N LEU A 120 2.75 4.19 -4.45
CA LEU A 120 4.08 3.82 -4.92
C LEU A 120 4.76 3.00 -3.84
N LEU A 121 5.11 1.77 -4.19
CA LEU A 121 5.78 0.85 -3.28
C LEU A 121 7.23 0.72 -3.71
N THR A 122 8.14 0.94 -2.76
CA THR A 122 9.58 0.74 -2.97
C THR A 122 9.96 -0.55 -2.27
N LEU A 123 10.70 -1.40 -3.00
CA LEU A 123 11.07 -2.71 -2.49
C LEU A 123 12.59 -2.83 -2.40
N ARG A 124 13.04 -3.63 -1.45
CA ARG A 124 14.45 -3.97 -1.28
C ARG A 124 14.52 -5.41 -0.77
N ASP A 125 15.34 -6.22 -1.45
CA ASP A 125 15.54 -7.62 -1.10
C ASP A 125 14.23 -8.41 -0.98
N GLY A 126 13.29 -8.14 -1.89
CA GLY A 126 12.03 -8.88 -1.93
C GLY A 126 11.03 -8.48 -0.86
N ARG A 127 11.18 -7.29 -0.26
CA ARG A 127 10.25 -6.77 0.75
C ARG A 127 9.96 -5.31 0.48
N VAL A 128 8.75 -4.88 0.77
CA VAL A 128 8.37 -3.47 0.66
C VAL A 128 8.96 -2.71 1.83
N VAL A 129 9.71 -1.65 1.55
CA VAL A 129 10.34 -0.81 2.57
C VAL A 129 9.69 0.56 2.70
N LEU A 130 8.92 0.97 1.68
CA LEU A 130 8.27 2.27 1.69
C LEU A 130 6.98 2.20 0.88
N VAL A 131 5.90 2.75 1.42
CA VAL A 131 4.65 2.93 0.69
C VAL A 131 4.29 4.41 0.76
N GLN A 132 4.06 5.01 -0.42
CA GLN A 132 3.60 6.40 -0.53
C GLN A 132 2.25 6.39 -1.22
N SER A 133 1.26 7.02 -0.61
CA SER A 133 -0.10 7.05 -1.15
C SER A 133 -0.41 8.40 -1.76
N PHE A 134 -1.16 8.40 -2.85
CA PHE A 134 -1.54 9.60 -3.60
C PHE A 134 -3.04 9.62 -3.81
N ALA A 135 -3.62 10.81 -3.77
CA ALA A 135 -5.06 10.99 -3.87
C ALA A 135 -5.60 10.77 -5.28
N ASP A 136 -4.72 10.80 -6.29
CA ASP A 136 -5.12 10.62 -7.68
C ASP A 136 -4.47 9.39 -8.31
N PRO A 137 -5.02 8.88 -9.43
CA PRO A 137 -4.51 7.63 -10.02
C PRO A 137 -3.16 7.77 -10.74
N GLU A 138 -2.70 8.99 -11.02
CA GLU A 138 -1.44 9.20 -11.73
C GLU A 138 -0.27 9.52 -10.80
N GLY A 139 -0.56 9.90 -9.56
CA GLY A 139 0.48 10.37 -8.64
C GLY A 139 1.64 9.40 -8.44
N ALA A 140 1.35 8.13 -8.29
CA ALA A 140 2.40 7.14 -8.07
C ALA A 140 3.32 7.00 -9.29
N ARG A 141 2.75 7.00 -10.50
CA ARG A 141 3.54 6.89 -11.72
C ARG A 141 4.44 8.11 -11.90
N GLU A 142 3.90 9.29 -11.59
CA GLU A 142 4.68 10.53 -11.68
C GLU A 142 5.78 10.59 -10.65
N ALA A 143 5.62 9.89 -9.53
CA ALA A 143 6.58 9.90 -8.44
C ALA A 143 7.67 8.83 -8.58
N ILE A 144 7.59 7.95 -9.58
CA ILE A 144 8.63 6.93 -9.78
C ILE A 144 9.98 7.60 -9.92
N GLY A 145 10.94 7.17 -9.08
CA GLY A 145 12.29 7.70 -9.09
C GLY A 145 12.46 9.01 -8.31
N VAL A 146 11.37 9.59 -7.80
CA VAL A 146 11.43 10.85 -7.06
C VAL A 146 11.42 10.55 -5.55
N PRO A 147 12.36 11.12 -4.77
CA PRO A 147 12.36 10.92 -3.31
C PRO A 147 11.10 11.50 -2.69
N PRO A 148 10.63 10.93 -1.54
CA PRO A 148 9.47 11.47 -0.85
C PRO A 148 9.70 12.91 -0.41
N SER A 149 8.67 13.73 -0.49
CA SER A 149 8.69 15.09 0.01
C SER A 149 8.72 15.09 1.53
N ARG A 150 9.39 16.08 2.11
CA ARG A 150 9.46 16.23 3.55
C ARG A 150 8.85 17.54 3.98
#